data_c7549656ecfa071a0f9a0660801c38bf
#
_entry.id   c7549656ecfa071a0f9a0660801c38bf
#
_cell.length_a   1.000
_cell.length_b   1.000
_cell.length_c   1.000
_cell.angle_alpha   90.00
_cell.angle_beta   90.00
_cell.angle_gamma   90.00
#
_symmetry.space_group_name_H-M   'P 1'
#
loop_
_entity.id
_entity.type
_entity.pdbx_description
1 polymer ?
#
loop_
_entity_poly.entity_id
_entity_poly.type
_entity_poly.pdbx_seq_one_letter_code
_entity_poly.pdbx_strand_id
1 'polypeptide(L)'
;MLDLEQEMSRCRVCPRKCGADREHGKTGYCKAPSGVTAARAALHFWEEPCISGTTGSGTVFFSGCNLRCVYCQNHHIAEMESGKVISIGQLSDIFLELQAQNANNINLVTPSHYVLQIREALLLAKEKGLTVPIVYNCGGYESVEALQALDGLIDIYLTDFKYMVTSLAKAYSRAEDYPETAKRALAEMVRQTGRAVFDENGLMKKGVIVRHLLLPGAVKNAKAVVKYVYDTYGDTVWLSLMSQYTPLPQVENISPLNRKTTKREYERLLDYTFSLGVTNAFLQEGPVAEESFIPEFDGRGI
;
A
#
# COMPACT_ATOMS: atom_id res chain seq x y z
N MET A 1 8.33 -21.55 5.52
CA MET A 1 7.05 -20.81 5.38
C MET A 1 6.80 -20.13 6.71
N LEU A 2 6.35 -18.87 6.74
CA LEU A 2 5.99 -18.20 8.00
C LEU A 2 4.77 -18.89 8.62
N ASP A 3 4.82 -19.09 9.93
CA ASP A 3 3.77 -19.72 10.72
C ASP A 3 3.12 -18.69 11.65
N LEU A 4 1.79 -18.66 11.72
CA LEU A 4 1.05 -17.63 12.45
C LEU A 4 1.35 -17.67 13.96
N GLU A 5 1.35 -18.84 14.58
CA GLU A 5 1.58 -18.96 16.02
C GLU A 5 3.00 -18.54 16.41
N GLN A 6 4.00 -19.00 15.63
CA GLN A 6 5.40 -18.62 15.86
C GLN A 6 5.63 -17.12 15.70
N GLU A 7 5.00 -16.50 14.68
CA GLU A 7 5.17 -15.07 14.44
C GLU A 7 4.35 -14.21 15.43
N MET A 8 3.33 -14.74 16.08
CA MET A 8 2.65 -14.04 17.17
C MET A 8 3.48 -14.03 18.45
N SER A 9 4.22 -15.07 18.74
CA SER A 9 5.12 -15.12 19.93
C SER A 9 6.45 -14.39 19.71
N ARG A 10 6.93 -14.28 18.45
CA ARG A 10 8.19 -13.59 18.09
C ARG A 10 8.14 -13.02 16.69
N CYS A 11 7.50 -11.88 16.52
CA CYS A 11 7.15 -11.30 15.24
C CYS A 11 8.35 -10.94 14.35
N ARG A 12 8.40 -11.52 13.14
CA ARG A 12 9.38 -11.23 12.08
C ARG A 12 8.71 -11.04 10.72
N VAL A 13 7.40 -10.85 10.70
CA VAL A 13 6.56 -10.79 9.48
C VAL A 13 7.04 -9.71 8.50
N CYS A 14 7.44 -8.54 8.99
CA CYS A 14 7.89 -7.44 8.14
C CYS A 14 9.41 -7.18 8.28
N PRO A 15 10.02 -6.34 7.42
CA PRO A 15 11.46 -6.06 7.45
C PRO A 15 11.99 -5.50 8.77
N ARG A 16 11.11 -4.96 9.64
CA ARG A 16 11.48 -4.50 10.99
C ARG A 16 11.98 -5.63 11.88
N LYS A 17 11.48 -6.86 11.68
CA LYS A 17 11.88 -8.06 12.45
C LYS A 17 12.01 -7.78 13.95
N CYS A 18 11.02 -7.05 14.50
CA CYS A 18 11.10 -6.45 15.85
C CYS A 18 11.05 -7.47 16.99
N GLY A 19 10.69 -8.73 16.71
CA GLY A 19 10.62 -9.81 17.71
C GLY A 19 9.55 -9.62 18.78
N ALA A 20 8.54 -8.78 18.53
CA ALA A 20 7.48 -8.53 19.50
C ALA A 20 6.68 -9.80 19.79
N ASP A 21 6.40 -10.02 21.07
CA ASP A 21 5.53 -11.08 21.56
C ASP A 21 4.08 -10.57 21.59
N ARG A 22 3.44 -10.60 20.41
CA ARG A 22 2.08 -10.07 20.19
C ARG A 22 1.03 -10.93 20.91
N GLU A 23 1.32 -12.21 21.09
CA GLU A 23 0.45 -13.15 21.82
C GLU A 23 0.25 -12.71 23.27
N HIS A 24 1.32 -12.24 23.92
CA HIS A 24 1.27 -11.75 25.29
C HIS A 24 1.13 -10.21 25.39
N GLY A 25 0.55 -9.59 24.36
CA GLY A 25 0.20 -8.16 24.34
C GLY A 25 1.37 -7.20 24.16
N LYS A 26 2.59 -7.68 23.82
CA LYS A 26 3.72 -6.81 23.52
C LYS A 26 3.66 -6.38 22.07
N THR A 27 3.61 -5.09 21.83
CA THR A 27 3.57 -4.53 20.47
C THR A 27 4.97 -4.13 20.00
N GLY A 28 5.19 -4.28 18.67
CA GLY A 28 6.42 -3.84 18.03
C GLY A 28 6.30 -2.44 17.42
N TYR A 29 7.16 -2.15 16.42
CA TYR A 29 7.19 -0.85 15.76
C TYR A 29 5.83 -0.44 15.16
N CYS A 30 5.09 -1.38 14.58
CA CYS A 30 3.77 -1.13 13.97
C CYS A 30 2.64 -0.95 14.99
N LYS A 31 2.89 -1.19 16.27
CA LYS A 31 1.92 -1.20 17.38
C LYS A 31 0.78 -2.23 17.26
N ALA A 32 0.83 -3.12 16.28
CA ALA A 32 -0.22 -4.09 16.04
C ALA A 32 -0.30 -5.15 17.14
N PRO A 33 -1.52 -5.47 17.65
CA PRO A 33 -1.76 -6.60 18.55
C PRO A 33 -1.73 -7.94 17.78
N SER A 34 -2.03 -9.05 18.45
CA SER A 34 -2.18 -10.37 17.80
C SER A 34 -3.40 -10.45 16.88
N GLY A 35 -4.53 -9.85 17.27
CA GLY A 35 -5.73 -9.72 16.45
C GLY A 35 -5.57 -8.65 15.37
N VAL A 36 -6.39 -8.74 14.33
CA VAL A 36 -6.43 -7.73 13.26
C VAL A 36 -7.15 -6.48 13.76
N THR A 37 -6.54 -5.32 13.59
CA THR A 37 -7.21 -4.04 13.87
C THR A 37 -7.53 -3.35 12.55
N ALA A 38 -8.81 -3.14 12.27
CA ALA A 38 -9.29 -2.42 11.11
C ALA A 38 -10.00 -1.13 11.53
N ALA A 39 -9.80 -0.05 10.77
CA ALA A 39 -10.38 1.26 11.05
C ALA A 39 -11.62 1.55 10.20
N ARG A 40 -11.74 0.92 9.03
CA ARG A 40 -12.87 1.10 8.12
C ARG A 40 -12.89 0.00 7.08
N ALA A 41 -14.09 -0.43 6.68
CA ALA A 41 -14.33 -1.26 5.51
C ALA A 41 -15.52 -0.67 4.72
N ALA A 42 -15.28 -0.23 3.48
CA ALA A 42 -16.32 0.39 2.64
C ALA A 42 -15.87 0.46 1.18
N LEU A 43 -16.84 0.72 0.28
CA LEU A 43 -16.51 1.08 -1.09
C LEU A 43 -15.74 2.41 -1.13
N HIS A 44 -14.63 2.43 -1.87
CA HIS A 44 -13.75 3.58 -2.06
C HIS A 44 -13.56 3.85 -3.55
N PHE A 45 -13.62 5.14 -3.94
CA PHE A 45 -13.69 5.54 -5.35
C PHE A 45 -12.47 6.34 -5.83
N TRP A 46 -11.44 6.46 -4.98
CA TRP A 46 -10.30 7.37 -5.20
C TRP A 46 -8.96 6.66 -5.39
N GLU A 47 -8.97 5.35 -5.66
CA GLU A 47 -7.78 4.67 -6.15
C GLU A 47 -7.63 4.89 -7.67
N GLU A 48 -6.59 4.34 -8.28
CA GLU A 48 -6.40 4.40 -9.73
C GLU A 48 -7.68 3.97 -10.48
N PRO A 49 -8.00 4.60 -11.62
CA PRO A 49 -9.25 4.32 -12.36
C PRO A 49 -9.49 2.85 -12.65
N CYS A 50 -8.43 2.08 -12.92
CA CYS A 50 -8.52 0.64 -13.17
C CYS A 50 -8.75 -0.21 -11.90
N ILE A 51 -8.65 0.37 -10.72
CA ILE A 51 -8.92 -0.27 -9.41
C ILE A 51 -10.33 0.09 -8.93
N SER A 52 -10.63 1.39 -8.85
CA SER A 52 -11.94 1.86 -8.36
C SER A 52 -13.07 1.66 -9.38
N GLY A 53 -12.79 1.88 -10.67
CA GLY A 53 -13.83 1.86 -11.70
C GLY A 53 -15.01 2.76 -11.34
N THR A 54 -16.21 2.34 -11.71
CA THR A 54 -17.47 3.08 -11.43
C THR A 54 -18.21 2.57 -10.19
N THR A 55 -18.00 1.32 -9.78
CA THR A 55 -18.68 0.69 -8.64
C THR A 55 -17.87 0.75 -7.34
N GLY A 56 -16.61 1.15 -7.43
CA GLY A 56 -15.73 1.33 -6.29
C GLY A 56 -14.90 0.08 -5.95
N SER A 57 -13.83 0.30 -5.20
CA SER A 57 -12.98 -0.72 -4.61
C SER A 57 -13.47 -1.06 -3.21
N GLY A 58 -13.65 -2.32 -2.87
CA GLY A 58 -14.02 -2.78 -1.53
C GLY A 58 -12.83 -2.70 -0.58
N THR A 59 -12.64 -1.55 0.04
CA THR A 59 -11.41 -1.21 0.74
C THR A 59 -11.49 -1.47 2.23
N VAL A 60 -10.50 -2.19 2.76
CA VAL A 60 -10.29 -2.42 4.20
C VAL A 60 -9.03 -1.68 4.63
N PHE A 61 -9.19 -0.68 5.50
CA PHE A 61 -8.10 0.09 6.09
C PHE A 61 -7.65 -0.55 7.40
N PHE A 62 -6.43 -1.07 7.42
CA PHE A 62 -5.84 -1.65 8.62
C PHE A 62 -5.13 -0.59 9.46
N SER A 63 -5.24 -0.70 10.79
CA SER A 63 -4.53 0.17 11.73
C SER A 63 -3.16 -0.39 12.08
N GLY A 64 -2.21 0.52 12.37
CA GLY A 64 -0.79 0.23 12.51
C GLY A 64 -0.05 0.37 11.18
N CYS A 65 1.29 0.56 11.26
CA CYS A 65 2.11 0.66 10.04
C CYS A 65 3.57 0.36 10.35
N ASN A 66 4.21 -0.43 9.49
CA ASN A 66 5.63 -0.76 9.61
C ASN A 66 6.57 0.37 9.12
N LEU A 67 6.05 1.43 8.49
CA LEU A 67 6.83 2.60 8.06
C LEU A 67 6.60 3.82 8.94
N ARG A 68 5.35 4.18 9.24
CA ARG A 68 4.99 5.37 10.03
C ARG A 68 5.71 6.62 9.52
N CYS A 69 5.50 6.93 8.23
CA CYS A 69 6.12 8.07 7.57
C CYS A 69 5.70 9.39 8.25
N VAL A 70 6.62 10.33 8.43
CA VAL A 70 6.35 11.62 9.09
C VAL A 70 5.30 12.46 8.37
N TYR A 71 5.08 12.22 7.08
CA TYR A 71 4.11 12.91 6.22
C TYR A 71 2.86 12.06 5.91
N CYS A 72 2.58 11.02 6.68
CA CYS A 72 1.47 10.11 6.39
C CYS A 72 0.12 10.81 6.56
N GLN A 73 -0.69 10.84 5.50
CA GLN A 73 -2.06 11.38 5.56
C GLN A 73 -2.94 10.56 6.51
N ASN A 74 -2.72 9.25 6.55
CA ASN A 74 -3.43 8.31 7.41
C ASN A 74 -2.72 8.11 8.75
N HIS A 75 -2.06 9.15 9.30
CA HIS A 75 -1.23 9.02 10.51
C HIS A 75 -2.02 8.50 11.72
N HIS A 76 -3.27 8.90 11.90
CA HIS A 76 -4.13 8.42 13.00
C HIS A 76 -4.24 6.89 13.02
N ILE A 77 -4.57 6.27 11.90
CA ILE A 77 -4.64 4.81 11.83
C ILE A 77 -3.24 4.17 11.84
N ALA A 78 -2.23 4.81 11.23
CA ALA A 78 -0.85 4.31 11.25
C ALA A 78 -0.26 4.29 12.67
N GLU A 79 -0.71 5.16 13.57
CA GLU A 79 -0.34 5.23 14.98
C GLU A 79 -1.26 4.41 15.91
N MET A 80 -2.23 3.67 15.38
CA MET A 80 -3.21 2.88 16.13
C MET A 80 -4.15 3.73 17.00
N GLU A 81 -4.44 4.97 16.58
CA GLU A 81 -5.34 5.88 17.32
C GLU A 81 -6.83 5.60 17.05
N SER A 82 -7.13 4.82 15.99
CA SER A 82 -8.49 4.36 15.69
C SER A 82 -8.48 2.95 15.11
N GLY A 83 -9.65 2.31 15.16
CA GLY A 83 -9.89 0.95 14.68
C GLY A 83 -10.39 0.02 15.77
N LYS A 84 -11.00 -1.08 15.36
CA LYS A 84 -11.49 -2.16 16.22
C LYS A 84 -10.72 -3.43 15.96
N VAL A 85 -10.47 -4.20 16.99
CA VAL A 85 -9.91 -5.55 16.85
C VAL A 85 -11.01 -6.49 16.38
N ILE A 86 -10.72 -7.20 15.30
CA ILE A 86 -11.63 -8.19 14.70
C ILE A 86 -10.95 -9.55 14.58
N SER A 87 -11.75 -10.60 14.55
CA SER A 87 -11.29 -11.96 14.31
C SER A 87 -11.01 -12.21 12.82
N ILE A 88 -10.29 -13.28 12.52
CA ILE A 88 -10.07 -13.76 11.14
C ILE A 88 -11.41 -14.08 10.45
N GLY A 89 -12.36 -14.67 11.18
CA GLY A 89 -13.69 -14.94 10.65
C GLY A 89 -14.45 -13.67 10.27
N GLN A 90 -14.46 -12.66 11.15
CA GLN A 90 -15.07 -11.36 10.85
C GLN A 90 -14.39 -10.66 9.65
N LEU A 91 -13.06 -10.74 9.53
CA LEU A 91 -12.38 -10.21 8.36
C LEU A 91 -12.79 -10.91 7.06
N SER A 92 -12.95 -12.25 7.10
CA SER A 92 -13.47 -13.04 5.98
C SER A 92 -14.89 -12.61 5.60
N ASP A 93 -15.76 -12.39 6.58
CA ASP A 93 -17.14 -11.98 6.34
C ASP A 93 -17.21 -10.55 5.75
N ILE A 94 -16.35 -9.61 6.22
CA ILE A 94 -16.20 -8.27 5.64
C ILE A 94 -15.84 -8.35 4.15
N PHE A 95 -14.95 -9.25 3.74
CA PHE A 95 -14.60 -9.40 2.31
C PHE A 95 -15.80 -9.81 1.48
N LEU A 96 -16.62 -10.73 1.99
CA LEU A 96 -17.83 -11.19 1.31
C LEU A 96 -18.92 -10.11 1.26
N GLU A 97 -19.07 -9.34 2.33
CA GLU A 97 -20.00 -8.20 2.37
C GLU A 97 -19.62 -7.11 1.37
N LEU A 98 -18.34 -6.80 1.20
CA LEU A 98 -17.87 -5.85 0.19
C LEU A 98 -18.11 -6.41 -1.22
N GLN A 99 -17.86 -7.68 -1.47
CA GLN A 99 -18.21 -8.32 -2.73
C GLN A 99 -19.72 -8.24 -3.02
N ALA A 100 -20.58 -8.49 -2.02
CA ALA A 100 -22.03 -8.41 -2.15
C ALA A 100 -22.53 -6.97 -2.45
N GLN A 101 -21.74 -5.95 -2.11
CA GLN A 101 -21.96 -4.54 -2.49
C GLN A 101 -21.47 -4.20 -3.91
N ASN A 102 -21.12 -5.20 -4.73
CA ASN A 102 -20.58 -5.07 -6.09
C ASN A 102 -19.23 -4.33 -6.16
N ALA A 103 -18.37 -4.50 -5.16
CA ALA A 103 -17.00 -4.02 -5.22
C ALA A 103 -16.24 -4.65 -6.41
N ASN A 104 -15.45 -3.87 -7.13
CA ASN A 104 -14.62 -4.37 -8.24
C ASN A 104 -13.50 -5.33 -7.78
N ASN A 105 -13.09 -5.20 -6.53
CA ASN A 105 -12.01 -5.96 -5.89
C ASN A 105 -12.10 -5.81 -4.36
N ILE A 106 -11.31 -6.57 -3.63
CA ILE A 106 -11.04 -6.32 -2.20
C ILE A 106 -9.66 -5.68 -2.09
N ASN A 107 -9.60 -4.47 -1.58
CA ASN A 107 -8.38 -3.66 -1.47
C ASN A 107 -7.91 -3.59 -0.01
N LEU A 108 -6.79 -4.23 0.26
CA LEU A 108 -6.17 -4.36 1.59
C LEU A 108 -5.17 -3.23 1.81
N VAL A 109 -5.57 -2.16 2.51
CA VAL A 109 -4.72 -0.97 2.70
C VAL A 109 -3.86 -1.08 3.96
N THR A 110 -2.55 -1.00 3.78
CA THR A 110 -1.51 -1.15 4.84
C THR A 110 -1.55 -2.53 5.51
N PRO A 111 -1.52 -3.64 4.75
CA PRO A 111 -1.73 -5.00 5.25
C PRO A 111 -0.48 -5.64 5.86
N SER A 112 0.71 -5.07 5.67
CA SER A 112 2.05 -5.65 5.86
C SER A 112 2.26 -6.39 7.19
N HIS A 113 1.66 -5.91 8.27
CA HIS A 113 1.85 -6.45 9.60
C HIS A 113 0.77 -7.45 10.03
N TYR A 114 -0.22 -7.70 9.15
CA TYR A 114 -1.30 -8.68 9.33
C TYR A 114 -1.31 -9.75 8.22
N VAL A 115 -0.22 -9.91 7.47
CA VAL A 115 -0.12 -10.82 6.32
C VAL A 115 -0.65 -12.22 6.63
N LEU A 116 -0.29 -12.79 7.79
CA LEU A 116 -0.67 -14.15 8.13
C LEU A 116 -2.16 -14.26 8.49
N GLN A 117 -2.70 -13.30 9.24
CA GLN A 117 -4.14 -13.23 9.55
C GLN A 117 -4.97 -13.00 8.28
N ILE A 118 -4.49 -12.13 7.38
CA ILE A 118 -5.12 -11.86 6.08
C ILE A 118 -5.12 -13.11 5.22
N ARG A 119 -4.01 -13.87 5.20
CA ARG A 119 -3.93 -15.15 4.48
C ARG A 119 -5.05 -16.10 4.93
N GLU A 120 -5.20 -16.30 6.22
CA GLU A 120 -6.23 -17.19 6.75
C GLU A 120 -7.65 -16.67 6.45
N ALA A 121 -7.89 -15.35 6.55
CA ALA A 121 -9.16 -14.75 6.21
C ALA A 121 -9.50 -14.88 4.71
N LEU A 122 -8.52 -14.73 3.82
CA LEU A 122 -8.70 -14.91 2.37
C LEU A 122 -9.01 -16.36 2.02
N LEU A 123 -8.31 -17.32 2.62
CA LEU A 123 -8.61 -18.75 2.42
C LEU A 123 -10.03 -19.07 2.83
N LEU A 124 -10.44 -18.64 4.01
CA LEU A 124 -11.81 -18.82 4.52
C LEU A 124 -12.85 -18.13 3.63
N ALA A 125 -12.59 -16.91 3.16
CA ALA A 125 -13.50 -16.19 2.27
C ALA A 125 -13.64 -16.87 0.89
N LYS A 126 -12.53 -17.37 0.34
CA LYS A 126 -12.55 -18.12 -0.94
C LYS A 126 -13.36 -19.41 -0.82
N GLU A 127 -13.26 -20.14 0.28
CA GLU A 127 -14.12 -21.32 0.55
C GLU A 127 -15.61 -20.94 0.61
N LYS A 128 -15.94 -19.74 1.09
CA LYS A 128 -17.31 -19.19 1.16
C LYS A 128 -17.77 -18.51 -0.15
N GLY A 129 -16.95 -18.46 -1.21
CA GLY A 129 -17.34 -17.93 -2.51
C GLY A 129 -16.82 -16.52 -2.85
N LEU A 130 -15.73 -16.08 -2.25
CA LEU A 130 -15.03 -14.86 -2.67
C LEU A 130 -14.38 -15.08 -4.05
N THR A 131 -14.74 -14.25 -5.04
CA THR A 131 -14.31 -14.38 -6.44
C THR A 131 -13.70 -13.12 -7.04
N VAL A 132 -13.97 -11.95 -6.44
CA VAL A 132 -13.40 -10.68 -6.91
C VAL A 132 -11.88 -10.63 -6.68
N PRO A 133 -11.11 -9.92 -7.54
CA PRO A 133 -9.66 -9.78 -7.37
C PRO A 133 -9.26 -9.21 -6.02
N ILE A 134 -8.12 -9.63 -5.51
CA ILE A 134 -7.54 -9.13 -4.25
C ILE A 134 -6.40 -8.16 -4.56
N VAL A 135 -6.50 -6.94 -4.05
CA VAL A 135 -5.51 -5.87 -4.16
C VAL A 135 -4.73 -5.75 -2.85
N TYR A 136 -3.41 -5.89 -2.92
CA TYR A 136 -2.50 -5.65 -1.80
C TYR A 136 -1.89 -4.26 -1.91
N ASN A 137 -2.43 -3.30 -1.14
CA ASN A 137 -2.08 -1.88 -1.19
C ASN A 137 -1.12 -1.53 -0.05
N CYS A 138 0.15 -1.40 -0.36
CA CYS A 138 1.21 -1.33 0.65
C CYS A 138 2.25 -0.23 0.40
N GLY A 139 3.02 0.06 1.45
CA GLY A 139 4.09 1.06 1.41
C GLY A 139 5.38 0.60 0.73
N GLY A 140 5.44 -0.62 0.17
CA GLY A 140 6.62 -1.19 -0.49
C GLY A 140 7.71 -1.70 0.46
N TYR A 141 7.54 -1.57 1.77
CA TYR A 141 8.48 -2.05 2.78
C TYR A 141 8.05 -3.44 3.29
N GLU A 142 8.18 -4.44 2.40
CA GLU A 142 7.68 -5.80 2.62
C GLU A 142 8.82 -6.81 2.71
N SER A 143 8.65 -7.87 3.51
CA SER A 143 9.57 -9.01 3.47
C SER A 143 9.15 -9.97 2.35
N VAL A 144 10.12 -10.53 1.65
CA VAL A 144 9.87 -11.50 0.57
C VAL A 144 9.13 -12.73 1.12
N GLU A 145 9.50 -13.18 2.31
CA GLU A 145 8.88 -14.32 2.97
C GLU A 145 7.39 -14.09 3.28
N ALA A 146 7.02 -12.84 3.65
CA ALA A 146 5.62 -12.49 3.89
C ALA A 146 4.82 -12.45 2.59
N LEU A 147 5.40 -11.89 1.52
CA LEU A 147 4.77 -11.91 0.20
C LEU A 147 4.59 -13.34 -0.33
N GLN A 148 5.60 -14.21 -0.15
CA GLN A 148 5.50 -15.61 -0.53
C GLN A 148 4.42 -16.39 0.24
N ALA A 149 4.12 -15.99 1.47
CA ALA A 149 2.99 -16.58 2.22
C ALA A 149 1.62 -16.26 1.60
N LEU A 150 1.54 -15.24 0.75
CA LEU A 150 0.35 -14.82 0.01
C LEU A 150 0.34 -15.26 -1.46
N ASP A 151 1.32 -16.04 -1.92
CA ASP A 151 1.41 -16.49 -3.32
C ASP A 151 0.14 -17.24 -3.74
N GLY A 152 -0.46 -16.84 -4.87
CA GLY A 152 -1.73 -17.37 -5.36
C GLY A 152 -3.00 -16.79 -4.69
N LEU A 153 -2.86 -15.90 -3.70
CA LEU A 153 -3.99 -15.24 -3.04
C LEU A 153 -4.16 -13.78 -3.47
N ILE A 154 -3.10 -13.11 -3.88
CA ILE A 154 -3.11 -11.72 -4.33
C ILE A 154 -3.09 -11.67 -5.86
N ASP A 155 -4.00 -10.90 -6.42
CA ASP A 155 -4.13 -10.72 -7.87
C ASP A 155 -3.41 -9.44 -8.31
N ILE A 156 -3.50 -8.37 -7.53
CA ILE A 156 -2.96 -7.05 -7.86
C ILE A 156 -2.12 -6.53 -6.69
N TYR A 157 -0.88 -6.13 -6.99
CA TYR A 157 -0.08 -5.36 -6.06
C TYR A 157 -0.16 -3.87 -6.42
N LEU A 158 -0.72 -3.07 -5.51
CA LEU A 158 -0.75 -1.62 -5.55
C LEU A 158 0.28 -1.12 -4.54
N THR A 159 1.53 -1.04 -4.98
CA THR A 159 2.65 -0.81 -4.06
C THR A 159 3.29 0.56 -4.26
N ASP A 160 3.59 1.25 -3.15
CA ASP A 160 4.41 2.45 -3.25
C ASP A 160 5.89 2.07 -3.45
N PHE A 161 6.60 2.87 -4.24
CA PHE A 161 8.05 2.92 -4.23
C PHE A 161 8.49 4.33 -3.83
N LYS A 162 8.69 4.53 -2.50
CA LYS A 162 8.83 5.88 -1.93
C LYS A 162 10.22 6.47 -2.13
N TYR A 163 11.27 5.67 -1.98
CA TYR A 163 12.65 6.18 -1.94
C TYR A 163 13.64 5.29 -2.69
N MET A 164 14.50 5.93 -3.47
CA MET A 164 15.78 5.39 -3.94
C MET A 164 16.95 6.02 -3.16
N VAL A 165 16.71 7.14 -2.47
CA VAL A 165 17.71 7.87 -1.68
C VAL A 165 17.57 7.46 -0.21
N THR A 166 18.56 6.74 0.29
CA THR A 166 18.63 6.20 1.66
C THR A 166 18.45 7.26 2.74
N SER A 167 19.04 8.45 2.56
CA SER A 167 18.90 9.53 3.53
C SER A 167 17.45 10.03 3.68
N LEU A 168 16.68 10.07 2.59
CA LEU A 168 15.24 10.40 2.63
C LEU A 168 14.44 9.29 3.32
N ALA A 169 14.74 8.03 3.01
CA ALA A 169 14.10 6.88 3.64
C ALA A 169 14.31 6.87 5.16
N LYS A 170 15.55 7.16 5.60
CA LYS A 170 15.90 7.29 7.01
C LYS A 170 15.18 8.46 7.67
N ALA A 171 15.23 9.65 7.05
CA ALA A 171 14.68 10.87 7.62
C ALA A 171 13.14 10.82 7.72
N TYR A 172 12.47 10.31 6.67
CA TYR A 172 11.02 10.43 6.56
C TYR A 172 10.25 9.18 6.97
N SER A 173 10.88 8.00 6.98
CA SER A 173 10.22 6.72 7.33
C SER A 173 11.02 5.84 8.28
N ARG A 174 12.16 6.33 8.81
CA ARG A 174 13.04 5.58 9.73
C ARG A 174 13.38 4.16 9.20
N ALA A 175 13.54 4.05 7.88
CA ALA A 175 13.79 2.79 7.16
C ALA A 175 14.98 2.99 6.20
N GLU A 176 16.20 3.00 6.74
CA GLU A 176 17.43 3.25 5.97
C GLU A 176 17.63 2.22 4.85
N ASP A 177 17.20 0.99 5.07
CA ASP A 177 17.24 -0.14 4.14
C ASP A 177 16.06 -0.19 3.15
N TYR A 178 15.16 0.82 3.16
CA TYR A 178 13.96 0.85 2.32
C TYR A 178 14.27 0.61 0.83
N PRO A 179 15.26 1.28 0.19
CA PRO A 179 15.47 1.11 -1.24
C PRO A 179 15.73 -0.35 -1.64
N GLU A 180 16.60 -1.03 -0.92
CA GLU A 180 16.95 -2.42 -1.23
C GLU A 180 15.83 -3.40 -0.84
N THR A 181 15.10 -3.09 0.21
CA THR A 181 13.93 -3.88 0.63
C THR A 181 12.81 -3.77 -0.40
N ALA A 182 12.48 -2.54 -0.85
CA ALA A 182 11.44 -2.29 -1.85
C ALA A 182 11.78 -2.93 -3.22
N LYS A 183 13.05 -2.92 -3.63
CA LYS A 183 13.48 -3.61 -4.85
C LYS A 183 13.20 -5.13 -4.79
N ARG A 184 13.56 -5.77 -3.67
CA ARG A 184 13.32 -7.21 -3.48
C ARG A 184 11.83 -7.53 -3.39
N ALA A 185 11.07 -6.70 -2.68
CA ALA A 185 9.62 -6.84 -2.57
C ALA A 185 8.95 -6.71 -3.95
N LEU A 186 9.30 -5.69 -4.72
CA LEU A 186 8.75 -5.47 -6.06
C LEU A 186 9.07 -6.63 -7.01
N ALA A 187 10.29 -7.18 -6.95
CA ALA A 187 10.68 -8.34 -7.74
C ALA A 187 9.79 -9.55 -7.43
N GLU A 188 9.50 -9.80 -6.14
CA GLU A 188 8.61 -10.89 -5.72
C GLU A 188 7.16 -10.64 -6.15
N MET A 189 6.64 -9.40 -6.03
CA MET A 189 5.30 -9.04 -6.49
C MET A 189 5.13 -9.29 -8.00
N VAL A 190 6.12 -8.89 -8.80
CA VAL A 190 6.12 -9.12 -10.26
C VAL A 190 6.25 -10.62 -10.57
N ARG A 191 7.05 -11.38 -9.82
CA ARG A 191 7.13 -12.85 -9.98
C ARG A 191 5.76 -13.50 -9.80
N GLN A 192 4.98 -13.08 -8.81
CA GLN A 192 3.67 -13.68 -8.50
C GLN A 192 2.59 -13.32 -9.51
N THR A 193 2.56 -12.08 -9.98
CA THR A 193 1.46 -11.59 -10.82
C THR A 193 1.80 -11.48 -12.30
N GLY A 194 3.08 -11.32 -12.64
CA GLY A 194 3.50 -11.14 -14.03
C GLY A 194 3.01 -9.81 -14.64
N ARG A 195 2.78 -9.84 -15.96
CA ARG A 195 2.32 -8.69 -16.72
C ARG A 195 0.90 -8.29 -16.34
N ALA A 196 0.62 -6.98 -16.35
CA ALA A 196 -0.71 -6.44 -16.09
C ALA A 196 -1.75 -6.94 -17.08
N VAL A 197 -2.91 -7.35 -16.55
CA VAL A 197 -4.08 -7.83 -17.31
C VAL A 197 -5.29 -7.00 -16.91
N PHE A 198 -6.02 -6.52 -17.93
CA PHE A 198 -7.24 -5.73 -17.77
C PHE A 198 -8.41 -6.47 -18.41
N ASP A 199 -9.62 -6.25 -17.91
CA ASP A 199 -10.83 -6.71 -18.57
C ASP A 199 -11.28 -5.72 -19.68
N GLU A 200 -12.38 -6.03 -20.33
CA GLU A 200 -13.00 -5.24 -21.41
C GLU A 200 -13.45 -3.83 -20.96
N ASN A 201 -13.65 -3.62 -19.65
CA ASN A 201 -14.03 -2.36 -19.05
C ASN A 201 -12.80 -1.55 -18.56
N GLY A 202 -11.59 -2.04 -18.80
CA GLY A 202 -10.35 -1.42 -18.36
C GLY A 202 -10.06 -1.60 -16.87
N LEU A 203 -10.77 -2.49 -16.17
CA LEU A 203 -10.47 -2.84 -14.79
C LEU A 203 -9.32 -3.84 -14.72
N MET A 204 -8.37 -3.58 -13.84
CA MET A 204 -7.22 -4.46 -13.66
C MET A 204 -7.64 -5.74 -12.95
N LYS A 205 -7.23 -6.88 -13.49
CA LYS A 205 -7.50 -8.21 -12.92
C LYS A 205 -6.26 -8.85 -12.35
N LYS A 206 -5.08 -8.48 -12.82
CA LYS A 206 -3.81 -9.03 -12.35
C LYS A 206 -2.67 -8.08 -12.68
N GLY A 207 -1.63 -8.06 -11.84
CA GLY A 207 -0.40 -7.34 -12.14
C GLY A 207 0.07 -6.42 -11.01
N VAL A 208 0.96 -5.49 -11.35
CA VAL A 208 1.57 -4.55 -10.41
C VAL A 208 1.39 -3.11 -10.88
N ILE A 209 0.92 -2.25 -9.98
CA ILE A 209 0.98 -0.79 -10.11
C ILE A 209 1.97 -0.27 -9.09
N VAL A 210 3.01 0.41 -9.55
CA VAL A 210 4.00 1.06 -8.69
C VAL A 210 3.64 2.52 -8.54
N ARG A 211 3.22 2.92 -7.34
CA ARG A 211 2.89 4.31 -7.01
C ARG A 211 4.11 5.08 -6.53
N HIS A 212 4.25 6.30 -6.99
CA HIS A 212 5.25 7.22 -6.48
C HIS A 212 4.64 8.60 -6.19
N LEU A 213 4.59 8.97 -4.92
CA LEU A 213 4.22 10.33 -4.50
C LEU A 213 5.45 11.23 -4.59
N LEU A 214 5.39 12.24 -5.45
CA LEU A 214 6.42 13.26 -5.53
C LEU A 214 6.39 14.16 -4.29
N LEU A 215 7.39 14.01 -3.44
CA LEU A 215 7.58 14.91 -2.29
C LEU A 215 8.27 16.22 -2.73
N PRO A 216 7.96 17.36 -2.10
CA PRO A 216 8.60 18.63 -2.40
C PRO A 216 10.12 18.54 -2.21
N GLY A 217 10.88 19.09 -3.16
CA GLY A 217 12.34 19.03 -3.16
C GLY A 217 12.95 17.69 -3.59
N ALA A 218 12.16 16.64 -3.80
CA ALA A 218 12.65 15.28 -4.02
C ALA A 218 12.61 14.80 -5.48
N VAL A 219 12.61 15.71 -6.47
CA VAL A 219 12.57 15.36 -7.91
C VAL A 219 13.68 14.39 -8.32
N LYS A 220 14.89 14.51 -7.74
CA LYS A 220 16.00 13.58 -8.02
C LYS A 220 15.67 12.16 -7.55
N ASN A 221 15.06 12.02 -6.38
CA ASN A 221 14.58 10.73 -5.87
C ASN A 221 13.50 10.14 -6.78
N ALA A 222 12.51 10.94 -7.16
CA ALA A 222 11.43 10.52 -8.04
C ALA A 222 11.94 10.02 -9.40
N LYS A 223 12.87 10.75 -10.02
CA LYS A 223 13.51 10.31 -11.26
C LYS A 223 14.27 9.00 -11.10
N ALA A 224 14.97 8.81 -9.98
CA ALA A 224 15.67 7.56 -9.70
C ALA A 224 14.71 6.38 -9.52
N VAL A 225 13.55 6.59 -8.88
CA VAL A 225 12.49 5.58 -8.75
C VAL A 225 11.95 5.19 -10.12
N VAL A 226 11.50 6.18 -10.92
CA VAL A 226 10.94 5.92 -12.26
C VAL A 226 11.95 5.19 -13.13
N LYS A 227 13.21 5.67 -13.14
CA LYS A 227 14.27 5.03 -13.91
C LYS A 227 14.47 3.57 -13.51
N TYR A 228 14.59 3.29 -12.20
CA TYR A 228 14.78 1.92 -11.71
C TYR A 228 13.63 1.00 -12.13
N VAL A 229 12.38 1.46 -11.92
CA VAL A 229 11.19 0.64 -12.24
C VAL A 229 11.12 0.37 -13.75
N TYR A 230 11.32 1.39 -14.58
CA TYR A 230 11.23 1.24 -16.02
C TYR A 230 12.40 0.44 -16.62
N ASP A 231 13.64 0.69 -16.20
CA ASP A 231 14.81 -0.07 -16.66
C ASP A 231 14.72 -1.56 -16.28
N THR A 232 14.06 -1.87 -15.16
CA THR A 232 13.99 -3.25 -14.65
C THR A 232 12.79 -4.03 -15.20
N TYR A 233 11.64 -3.39 -15.31
CA TYR A 233 10.37 -4.07 -15.60
C TYR A 233 9.70 -3.61 -16.89
N GLY A 234 10.11 -2.47 -17.49
CA GLY A 234 9.51 -1.92 -18.70
C GLY A 234 7.99 -1.82 -18.59
N ASP A 235 7.30 -2.35 -19.59
CA ASP A 235 5.83 -2.36 -19.68
C ASP A 235 5.16 -3.53 -18.92
N THR A 236 5.92 -4.30 -18.13
CA THR A 236 5.35 -5.37 -17.29
C THR A 236 4.54 -4.80 -16.14
N VAL A 237 4.96 -3.66 -15.59
CA VAL A 237 4.29 -2.95 -14.50
C VAL A 237 3.73 -1.61 -14.97
N TRP A 238 2.74 -1.09 -14.25
CA TRP A 238 2.22 0.26 -14.45
C TRP A 238 2.81 1.21 -13.41
N LEU A 239 3.09 2.44 -13.81
CA LEU A 239 3.47 3.51 -12.90
C LEU A 239 2.24 4.36 -12.55
N SER A 240 2.16 4.85 -11.31
CA SER A 240 1.20 5.89 -10.91
C SER A 240 1.99 7.02 -10.25
N LEU A 241 2.09 8.16 -10.95
CA LEU A 241 2.86 9.31 -10.52
C LEU A 241 1.93 10.37 -9.91
N MET A 242 2.08 10.57 -8.60
CA MET A 242 1.19 11.42 -7.81
C MET A 242 1.88 12.72 -7.41
N SER A 243 1.17 13.85 -7.57
CA SER A 243 1.60 15.19 -7.12
C SER A 243 0.81 15.70 -5.92
N GLN A 244 -0.15 14.92 -5.43
CA GLN A 244 -1.12 15.32 -4.38
C GLN A 244 -0.54 15.37 -2.96
N TYR A 245 0.70 15.79 -2.82
CA TYR A 245 1.28 15.98 -1.50
C TYR A 245 0.67 17.19 -0.79
N THR A 246 0.07 16.97 0.38
CA THR A 246 -0.45 18.02 1.26
C THR A 246 0.39 18.04 2.54
N PRO A 247 1.02 19.18 2.89
CA PRO A 247 1.73 19.31 4.15
C PRO A 247 0.74 19.27 5.31
N LEU A 248 1.03 18.42 6.29
CA LEU A 248 0.22 18.23 7.50
C LEU A 248 0.92 18.92 8.68
N PRO A 249 0.20 19.22 9.79
CA PRO A 249 0.79 19.90 10.96
C PRO A 249 2.07 19.25 11.49
N GLN A 250 2.18 17.91 11.47
CA GLN A 250 3.35 17.21 11.97
C GLN A 250 4.63 17.45 11.15
N VAL A 251 4.53 18.02 9.94
CA VAL A 251 5.71 18.36 9.09
C VAL A 251 5.96 19.86 8.98
N GLU A 252 5.26 20.69 9.74
CA GLU A 252 5.40 22.16 9.71
C GLU A 252 6.86 22.63 9.85
N ASN A 253 7.61 21.96 10.71
CA ASN A 253 9.02 22.26 10.98
C ASN A 253 10.01 21.40 10.19
N ILE A 254 9.56 20.64 9.20
CA ILE A 254 10.39 19.74 8.39
C ILE A 254 10.48 20.26 6.95
N SER A 255 11.47 21.12 6.67
CA SER A 255 11.74 21.55 5.28
C SER A 255 12.37 20.40 4.48
N PRO A 256 11.94 20.22 3.22
CA PRO A 256 10.94 20.97 2.43
C PRO A 256 9.50 20.43 2.55
N LEU A 257 9.22 19.48 3.46
CA LEU A 257 7.89 18.84 3.60
C LEU A 257 6.80 19.82 4.10
N ASN A 258 7.17 20.98 4.59
CA ASN A 258 6.25 22.03 5.05
C ASN A 258 5.63 22.86 3.92
N ARG A 259 5.76 22.45 2.67
CA ARG A 259 5.13 23.09 1.50
C ARG A 259 4.55 22.03 0.55
N LYS A 260 3.63 22.41 -0.32
CA LYS A 260 3.15 21.57 -1.42
C LYS A 260 4.26 21.35 -2.47
N THR A 261 4.14 20.25 -3.21
CA THR A 261 4.90 20.04 -4.45
C THR A 261 4.51 21.11 -5.47
N THR A 262 5.48 21.71 -6.12
CA THR A 262 5.22 22.73 -7.14
C THR A 262 4.91 22.09 -8.49
N LYS A 263 4.14 22.79 -9.33
CA LYS A 263 3.86 22.38 -10.70
C LYS A 263 5.15 22.11 -11.48
N ARG A 264 6.16 22.98 -11.34
CA ARG A 264 7.47 22.82 -12.00
C ARG A 264 8.22 21.55 -11.54
N GLU A 265 8.09 21.14 -10.27
CA GLU A 265 8.70 19.91 -9.78
C GLU A 265 8.02 18.69 -10.44
N TYR A 266 6.70 18.73 -10.56
CA TYR A 266 5.94 17.65 -11.20
C TYR A 266 6.21 17.58 -12.72
N GLU A 267 6.15 18.71 -13.43
CA GLU A 267 6.50 18.78 -14.86
C GLU A 267 7.89 18.20 -15.14
N ARG A 268 8.90 18.54 -14.33
CA ARG A 268 10.26 17.99 -14.47
C ARG A 268 10.31 16.46 -14.25
N LEU A 269 9.42 15.90 -13.45
CA LEU A 269 9.28 14.44 -13.31
C LEU A 269 8.63 13.86 -14.56
N LEU A 270 7.54 14.45 -15.04
CA LEU A 270 6.81 13.98 -16.22
C LEU A 270 7.67 14.03 -17.48
N ASP A 271 8.36 15.15 -17.75
CA ASP A 271 9.29 15.29 -18.88
C ASP A 271 10.35 14.19 -18.88
N TYR A 272 10.88 13.90 -17.70
CA TYR A 272 11.87 12.82 -17.55
C TYR A 272 11.23 11.44 -17.81
N THR A 273 10.05 11.18 -17.28
CA THR A 273 9.31 9.93 -17.48
C THR A 273 9.03 9.68 -18.97
N PHE A 274 8.58 10.70 -19.68
CA PHE A 274 8.36 10.63 -21.14
C PHE A 274 9.66 10.45 -21.91
N SER A 275 10.75 11.09 -21.48
CA SER A 275 12.07 10.94 -22.13
C SER A 275 12.65 9.53 -22.02
N LEU A 276 12.20 8.73 -21.05
CA LEU A 276 12.54 7.30 -20.92
C LEU A 276 11.70 6.40 -21.83
N GLY A 277 10.61 6.90 -22.43
CA GLY A 277 9.69 6.12 -23.25
C GLY A 277 8.61 5.38 -22.48
N VAL A 278 8.32 5.77 -21.23
CA VAL A 278 7.24 5.17 -20.41
C VAL A 278 5.89 5.44 -21.06
N THR A 279 5.12 4.38 -21.32
CA THR A 279 3.76 4.44 -21.89
C THR A 279 2.70 3.97 -20.91
N ASN A 280 3.05 3.10 -19.96
CA ASN A 280 2.14 2.51 -18.98
C ASN A 280 2.17 3.33 -17.69
N ALA A 281 1.53 4.49 -17.68
CA ALA A 281 1.49 5.34 -16.49
C ALA A 281 0.14 6.03 -16.29
N PHE A 282 -0.31 6.08 -15.04
CA PHE A 282 -1.36 6.98 -14.56
C PHE A 282 -0.69 8.27 -14.09
N LEU A 283 -1.12 9.39 -14.63
CA LEU A 283 -0.63 10.72 -14.31
C LEU A 283 -1.76 11.54 -13.72
N GLN A 284 -1.49 12.26 -12.64
CA GLN A 284 -2.49 13.12 -12.06
C GLN A 284 -2.52 14.46 -12.80
N GLU A 285 -3.71 14.82 -13.32
CA GLU A 285 -3.98 16.09 -13.97
C GLU A 285 -4.85 16.98 -13.07
N GLY A 286 -4.55 18.27 -13.04
CA GLY A 286 -5.36 19.27 -12.33
C GLY A 286 -5.11 19.38 -10.83
N PRO A 287 -5.97 20.13 -10.09
CA PRO A 287 -5.86 20.35 -8.65
C PRO A 287 -6.44 19.15 -7.87
N VAL A 288 -5.67 18.09 -7.73
CA VAL A 288 -6.08 16.82 -7.09
C VAL A 288 -5.66 16.67 -5.62
N ALA A 289 -5.02 17.68 -5.04
CA ALA A 289 -4.58 17.64 -3.64
C ALA A 289 -5.65 18.23 -2.69
N GLU A 290 -6.76 17.52 -2.52
CA GLU A 290 -7.79 17.88 -1.57
C GLU A 290 -7.86 16.90 -0.40
N GLU A 291 -8.06 17.39 0.82
CA GLU A 291 -8.21 16.55 2.03
C GLU A 291 -9.43 15.62 1.96
N SER A 292 -10.40 15.94 1.09
CA SER A 292 -11.63 15.15 0.88
C SER A 292 -11.41 13.71 0.40
N PHE A 293 -10.20 13.37 -0.09
CA PHE A 293 -9.85 12.00 -0.50
C PHE A 293 -9.47 11.08 0.67
N ILE A 294 -9.26 11.63 1.86
CA ILE A 294 -9.01 10.85 3.07
C ILE A 294 -10.36 10.47 3.68
N PRO A 295 -10.70 9.18 3.76
CA PRO A 295 -11.96 8.78 4.37
C PRO A 295 -11.95 9.03 5.88
N GLU A 296 -13.11 9.28 6.44
CA GLU A 296 -13.27 9.27 7.90
C GLU A 296 -13.07 7.85 8.44
N PHE A 297 -12.22 7.69 9.43
CA PHE A 297 -11.95 6.40 10.10
C PHE A 297 -12.88 6.22 11.29
N ASP A 298 -14.17 6.12 11.01
CA ASP A 298 -15.30 6.08 11.94
C ASP A 298 -15.69 4.65 12.36
N GLY A 299 -14.98 3.65 11.89
CA GLY A 299 -15.28 2.23 12.12
C GLY A 299 -16.44 1.69 11.27
N ARG A 300 -16.84 2.37 10.21
CA ARG A 300 -17.90 1.92 9.30
C ARG A 300 -17.52 0.58 8.67
N GLY A 301 -18.45 -0.38 8.73
CA GLY A 301 -18.28 -1.71 8.14
C GLY A 301 -17.33 -2.64 8.91
N ILE A 302 -17.01 -2.28 10.18
CA ILE A 302 -16.14 -3.09 11.05
C ILE A 302 -16.92 -3.60 12.27
#